data_0689fcd95aebe5d81fc52f2325f825f9
#
_entry.id   0689fcd95aebe5d81fc52f2325f825f9
#
_cell.length_a   1.000
_cell.length_b   1.000
_cell.length_c   1.000
_cell.angle_alpha   90.00
_cell.angle_beta   90.00
_cell.angle_gamma   90.00
#
_symmetry.space_group_name_H-M   'P 1'
#
loop_
_entity.id
_entity.type
_entity.pdbx_description
1 polymer ?
#
loop_
_entity_poly.entity_id
_entity_poly.type
_entity_poly.pdbx_seq_one_letter_code
_entity_poly.pdbx_strand_id
1 'polypeptide(L)'
;SRGLGDVYKRQVFNLWAMMYEEGEYTIRHSHFPSDFSAVYYVDVEPGCAPVLFEVPQNDGVNHKCETFTLQPQNGMLAIWPAILHHEVPPTKGRRMCISMNIDKGERK
;
A
#
# COMPACT_ATOMS: atom_id res chain seq x y z
N SER A 1 27.98 -15.31 13.53
CA SER A 1 28.20 -13.91 13.30
C SER A 1 27.16 -13.35 12.37
N ARG A 2 26.83 -12.14 12.62
CA ARG A 2 25.94 -11.43 11.74
C ARG A 2 26.72 -10.71 10.66
N GLY A 3 26.30 -10.88 9.45
CA GLY A 3 26.83 -10.11 8.36
C GLY A 3 26.15 -8.76 8.26
N LEU A 4 26.64 -7.96 7.36
CA LEU A 4 26.03 -6.65 7.09
C LEU A 4 24.56 -6.78 6.68
N GLY A 5 24.22 -7.87 6.02
CA GLY A 5 22.84 -8.10 5.60
C GLY A 5 21.86 -8.11 6.76
N ASP A 6 22.28 -8.56 7.93
CA ASP A 6 21.39 -8.62 9.08
C ASP A 6 21.00 -7.25 9.59
N VAL A 7 21.88 -6.27 9.42
CA VAL A 7 21.61 -4.90 9.87
C VAL A 7 20.59 -4.21 8.98
N TYR A 8 20.63 -4.47 7.69
CA TYR A 8 19.81 -3.81 6.70
C TYR A 8 18.67 -4.68 6.21
N LYS A 9 18.52 -5.84 6.77
CA LYS A 9 17.52 -6.79 6.33
C LYS A 9 16.12 -6.23 6.47
N ARG A 10 15.32 -6.40 5.44
CA ARG A 10 13.88 -6.13 5.46
C ARG A 10 13.17 -7.46 5.60
N GLN A 11 12.10 -7.45 6.35
CA GLN A 11 11.27 -8.63 6.52
C GLN A 11 9.88 -8.34 5.97
N VAL A 12 9.35 -9.32 5.23
CA VAL A 12 7.97 -9.28 4.77
C VAL A 12 7.17 -10.17 5.70
N PHE A 13 6.42 -9.55 6.62
CA PHE A 13 5.65 -10.31 7.59
C PHE A 13 4.40 -10.89 7.01
N ASN A 14 3.70 -10.11 6.20
CA ASN A 14 2.45 -10.55 5.61
C ASN A 14 2.52 -10.37 4.11
N LEU A 15 2.10 -11.39 3.40
CA LEU A 15 2.01 -11.34 1.95
C LEU A 15 0.77 -12.12 1.56
N TRP A 16 -0.12 -11.49 0.79
CA TRP A 16 -1.36 -12.15 0.39
C TRP A 16 -1.82 -11.64 -0.97
N ALA A 17 -2.52 -12.52 -1.69
CA ALA A 17 -3.08 -12.17 -2.98
C ALA A 17 -4.48 -11.62 -2.81
N MET A 18 -4.83 -10.64 -3.62
CA MET A 18 -6.16 -10.05 -3.62
C MET A 18 -6.69 -9.99 -5.04
N MET A 19 -7.96 -10.35 -5.20
CA MET A 19 -8.65 -10.24 -6.45
C MET A 19 -9.89 -9.37 -6.23
N TYR A 20 -9.97 -8.26 -6.96
CA TYR A 20 -11.17 -7.41 -6.91
C TYR A 20 -11.97 -7.67 -8.17
N GLU A 21 -13.18 -8.15 -7.99
CA GLU A 21 -14.16 -8.23 -9.05
C GLU A 21 -14.97 -6.94 -9.12
N GLU A 22 -15.76 -6.76 -10.17
CA GLU A 22 -16.55 -5.55 -10.35
C GLU A 22 -17.38 -5.24 -9.12
N GLY A 23 -17.31 -3.99 -8.65
CA GLY A 23 -18.07 -3.50 -7.51
C GLY A 23 -17.37 -3.70 -6.16
N GLU A 24 -16.33 -4.51 -6.09
CA GLU A 24 -15.62 -4.71 -4.85
C GLU A 24 -14.73 -3.53 -4.50
N TYR A 25 -14.49 -3.35 -3.21
CA TYR A 25 -13.79 -2.17 -2.70
C TYR A 25 -13.09 -2.51 -1.40
N THR A 26 -12.25 -1.60 -0.95
CA THR A 26 -11.60 -1.69 0.37
C THR A 26 -11.83 -0.39 1.11
N ILE A 27 -12.35 -0.49 2.33
CA ILE A 27 -12.59 0.69 3.17
C ILE A 27 -11.27 1.32 3.58
N ARG A 28 -11.33 2.60 3.97
CA ARG A 28 -10.14 3.31 4.43
C ARG A 28 -9.53 2.62 5.64
N HIS A 29 -8.23 2.42 5.58
CA HIS A 29 -7.48 1.77 6.66
C HIS A 29 -6.00 2.11 6.53
N SER A 30 -5.22 1.71 7.55
CA SER A 30 -3.77 1.79 7.50
C SER A 30 -3.21 0.45 7.95
N HIS A 31 -1.93 0.27 7.76
CA HIS A 31 -1.24 -0.97 8.16
C HIS A 31 -0.31 -0.74 9.35
N PHE A 32 -0.58 0.34 10.12
CA PHE A 32 0.13 0.54 11.38
C PHE A 32 -0.02 -0.72 12.26
N PRO A 33 1.02 -1.23 12.92
CA PRO A 33 2.31 -0.56 13.13
C PRO A 33 3.45 -1.03 12.20
N SER A 34 3.15 -1.63 11.07
CA SER A 34 4.20 -1.98 10.11
C SER A 34 4.93 -0.72 9.63
N ASP A 35 6.14 -0.90 9.11
CA ASP A 35 6.91 0.24 8.60
C ASP A 35 6.43 0.67 7.22
N PHE A 36 6.24 -0.30 6.33
CA PHE A 36 5.81 -0.02 4.96
C PHE A 36 4.72 -0.97 4.54
N SER A 37 3.89 -0.49 3.65
CA SER A 37 2.95 -1.31 2.89
C SER A 37 3.37 -1.29 1.44
N ALA A 38 3.13 -2.39 0.75
CA ALA A 38 3.45 -2.47 -0.66
C ALA A 38 2.38 -3.28 -1.38
N VAL A 39 2.23 -3.00 -2.67
CA VAL A 39 1.34 -3.78 -3.52
C VAL A 39 1.99 -3.94 -4.88
N TYR A 40 1.97 -5.17 -5.38
CA TYR A 40 2.40 -5.49 -6.72
C TYR A 40 1.16 -5.81 -7.54
N TYR A 41 0.98 -5.10 -8.65
CA TYR A 41 -0.18 -5.27 -9.52
C TYR A 41 0.14 -6.31 -10.59
N VAL A 42 -0.49 -7.47 -10.45
CA VAL A 42 -0.25 -8.60 -11.35
C VAL A 42 -1.00 -8.43 -12.66
N ASP A 43 -2.30 -8.10 -12.54
CA ASP A 43 -3.15 -7.97 -13.72
C ASP A 43 -4.28 -7.01 -13.38
N VAL A 44 -4.32 -5.89 -14.07
CA VAL A 44 -5.37 -4.89 -13.88
C VAL A 44 -6.02 -4.60 -15.23
N GLU A 45 -7.35 -4.62 -15.22
CA GLU A 45 -8.12 -4.34 -16.41
C GLU A 45 -8.40 -2.84 -16.54
N PRO A 46 -8.70 -2.36 -17.76
CA PRO A 46 -9.14 -0.99 -17.93
C PRO A 46 -10.35 -0.71 -17.04
N GLY A 47 -10.36 0.46 -16.40
CA GLY A 47 -11.43 0.82 -15.49
C GLY A 47 -11.23 0.32 -14.07
N CYS A 48 -10.09 -0.32 -13.76
CA CYS A 48 -9.82 -0.72 -12.38
C CYS A 48 -9.69 0.51 -11.49
N ALA A 49 -10.15 0.38 -10.24
CA ALA A 49 -10.17 1.48 -9.31
C ALA A 49 -8.76 1.88 -8.87
N PRO A 50 -8.54 3.17 -8.64
CA PRO A 50 -7.28 3.65 -8.08
C PRO A 50 -7.19 3.36 -6.59
N VAL A 51 -6.01 3.60 -6.02
CA VAL A 51 -5.84 3.69 -4.58
C VAL A 51 -5.86 5.17 -4.20
N LEU A 52 -6.65 5.52 -3.21
CA LEU A 52 -6.75 6.88 -2.70
C LEU A 52 -6.04 6.96 -1.37
N PHE A 53 -5.04 7.84 -1.28
CA PHE A 53 -4.28 8.05 -0.05
C PHE A 53 -4.71 9.34 0.60
N GLU A 54 -4.84 9.32 1.92
CA GLU A 54 -5.07 10.53 2.69
C GLU A 54 -3.76 10.93 3.35
N VAL A 55 -3.24 12.08 2.97
CA VAL A 55 -1.96 12.58 3.49
C VAL A 55 -2.23 13.82 4.31
N PRO A 56 -1.91 13.80 5.62
CA PRO A 56 -2.11 14.97 6.46
C PRO A 56 -1.19 16.11 6.01
N GLN A 57 -1.76 17.31 5.98
CA GLN A 57 -1.03 18.55 5.71
C GLN A 57 -1.19 19.44 6.93
N ASN A 58 -0.09 19.70 7.60
CA ASN A 58 -0.11 20.52 8.79
C ASN A 58 0.93 21.64 8.66
N ASP A 59 0.46 22.87 8.56
CA ASP A 59 1.32 24.05 8.47
C ASP A 59 1.45 24.80 9.80
N GLY A 60 1.03 24.16 10.89
CA GLY A 60 1.07 24.77 12.21
C GLY A 60 -0.18 25.57 12.57
N VAL A 61 -0.98 25.90 11.58
CA VAL A 61 -2.23 26.67 11.79
C VAL A 61 -3.43 25.87 11.31
N ASN A 62 -3.33 25.28 10.16
CA ASN A 62 -4.40 24.50 9.55
C ASN A 62 -4.04 23.02 9.56
N HIS A 63 -5.04 22.21 9.91
CA HIS A 63 -4.91 20.75 9.85
C HIS A 63 -5.81 20.25 8.74
N LYS A 64 -5.19 19.94 7.61
CA LYS A 64 -5.89 19.46 6.43
C LYS A 64 -5.40 18.10 6.04
N CYS A 65 -6.21 17.39 5.28
CA CYS A 65 -5.79 16.18 4.60
C CYS A 65 -5.96 16.39 3.11
N GLU A 66 -4.97 15.94 2.35
CA GLU A 66 -5.05 15.92 0.90
C GLU A 66 -5.17 14.49 0.43
N THR A 67 -5.92 14.29 -0.63
CA THR A 67 -6.08 12.97 -1.23
C THR A 67 -5.17 12.87 -2.44
N PHE A 68 -4.36 11.82 -2.47
CA PHE A 68 -3.52 11.49 -3.61
C PHE A 68 -4.03 10.20 -4.23
N THR A 69 -3.98 10.15 -5.54
CA THR A 69 -4.50 9.01 -6.30
C THR A 69 -3.37 8.28 -6.99
N LEU A 70 -3.34 6.96 -6.82
CA LEU A 70 -2.42 6.09 -7.54
C LEU A 70 -3.24 5.20 -8.47
N GLN A 71 -3.00 5.34 -9.78
CA GLN A 71 -3.66 4.49 -10.76
C GLN A 71 -2.83 3.23 -10.98
N PRO A 72 -3.38 2.04 -10.70
CA PRO A 72 -2.65 0.80 -10.90
C PRO A 72 -2.28 0.57 -12.37
N GLN A 73 -1.13 -0.04 -12.59
CA GLN A 73 -0.69 -0.48 -13.91
C GLN A 73 -0.09 -1.87 -13.77
N ASN A 74 -0.23 -2.67 -14.81
CA ASN A 74 0.34 -4.01 -14.82
C ASN A 74 1.84 -3.97 -14.59
N GLY A 75 2.32 -4.79 -13.64
CA GLY A 75 3.73 -4.87 -13.31
C GLY A 75 4.24 -3.77 -12.38
N MET A 76 3.35 -2.88 -11.92
CA MET A 76 3.74 -1.80 -11.01
C MET A 76 3.89 -2.33 -9.59
N LEU A 77 4.96 -1.93 -8.93
CA LEU A 77 5.13 -2.12 -7.50
C LEU A 77 5.04 -0.75 -6.83
N ALA A 78 4.10 -0.59 -5.92
CA ALA A 78 3.94 0.62 -5.15
C ALA A 78 4.28 0.36 -3.69
N ILE A 79 4.99 1.29 -3.07
CA ILE A 79 5.41 1.18 -1.68
C ILE A 79 5.12 2.50 -0.99
N TRP A 80 4.56 2.46 0.21
CA TRP A 80 4.27 3.66 0.98
C TRP A 80 4.40 3.39 2.47
N PRO A 81 4.59 4.45 3.29
CA PRO A 81 4.60 4.29 4.74
C PRO A 81 3.30 3.66 5.23
N ALA A 82 3.40 2.65 6.07
CA ALA A 82 2.23 1.88 6.48
C ALA A 82 1.22 2.70 7.27
N ILE A 83 1.64 3.81 7.84
CA ILE A 83 0.76 4.68 8.62
C ILE A 83 -0.23 5.47 7.75
N LEU A 84 0.03 5.58 6.44
CA LEU A 84 -0.86 6.32 5.56
C LEU A 84 -2.19 5.59 5.42
N HIS A 85 -3.27 6.32 5.64
CA HIS A 85 -4.61 5.80 5.39
C HIS A 85 -4.86 5.76 3.90
N HIS A 86 -5.46 4.68 3.45
CA HIS A 86 -5.77 4.51 2.04
C HIS A 86 -7.02 3.67 1.87
N GLU A 87 -7.61 3.78 0.69
CA GLU A 87 -8.83 3.07 0.35
C GLU A 87 -8.86 2.78 -1.14
N VAL A 88 -9.69 1.82 -1.52
CA VAL A 88 -9.95 1.49 -2.92
C VAL A 88 -11.45 1.63 -3.14
N PRO A 89 -11.90 2.61 -3.94
CA PRO A 89 -13.32 2.73 -4.24
C PRO A 89 -13.80 1.54 -5.08
N PRO A 90 -15.11 1.36 -5.21
CA PRO A 90 -15.63 0.25 -6.02
C PRO A 90 -15.02 0.25 -7.40
N THR A 91 -14.51 -0.91 -7.81
CA THR A 91 -13.83 -1.03 -9.09
C THR A 91 -14.79 -1.46 -10.17
N LYS A 92 -14.56 -1.00 -11.41
CA LYS A 92 -15.27 -1.52 -12.57
C LYS A 92 -14.46 -2.63 -13.22
N GLY A 93 -13.21 -2.34 -13.54
CA GLY A 93 -12.31 -3.36 -14.06
C GLY A 93 -11.75 -4.22 -12.96
N ARG A 94 -11.49 -5.47 -13.27
CA ARG A 94 -10.91 -6.42 -12.33
C ARG A 94 -9.47 -6.04 -12.04
N ARG A 95 -9.04 -6.26 -10.79
CA ARG A 95 -7.65 -6.04 -10.42
C ARG A 95 -7.17 -7.20 -9.56
N MET A 96 -6.03 -7.74 -9.94
CA MET A 96 -5.35 -8.78 -9.19
C MET A 96 -4.03 -8.24 -8.71
N CYS A 97 -3.79 -8.31 -7.41
CA CYS A 97 -2.57 -7.78 -6.84
C CYS A 97 -2.09 -8.64 -5.67
N ILE A 98 -0.84 -8.42 -5.31
CA ILE A 98 -0.24 -9.05 -4.14
C ILE A 98 0.10 -7.93 -3.18
N SER A 99 -0.49 -8.00 -1.99
CA SER A 99 -0.27 -7.00 -0.95
C SER A 99 0.71 -7.55 0.08
N MET A 100 1.46 -6.66 0.69
CA MET A 100 2.43 -7.07 1.69
C MET A 100 2.69 -5.97 2.72
N ASN A 101 3.00 -6.39 3.93
CA ASN A 101 3.50 -5.50 4.98
C ASN A 101 4.98 -5.79 5.15
N ILE A 102 5.76 -4.73 5.19
CA ILE A 102 7.21 -4.82 5.26
C ILE A 102 7.67 -4.09 6.51
N ASP A 103 8.52 -4.74 7.27
CA ASP A 103 9.11 -4.14 8.44
C ASP A 103 10.63 -4.18 8.33
N LYS A 104 11.26 -3.24 9.01
CA LYS A 104 12.71 -3.23 9.07
C LYS A 104 13.18 -4.41 9.89
N GLY A 105 14.27 -4.99 9.47
CA GLY A 105 14.95 -5.97 10.27
C GLY A 105 15.47 -5.34 11.55
N GLU A 106 15.55 -6.14 12.59
CA GLU A 106 16.08 -5.68 13.85
C GLU A 106 17.56 -5.37 13.73
N ARG A 107 17.96 -4.20 14.22
CA ARG A 107 19.35 -3.81 14.22
C ARG A 107 20.00 -4.25 15.53
N LYS A 108 21.11 -4.93 15.43
CA LYS A 108 21.81 -5.44 16.60
C LYS A 108 23.21 -4.92 16.70
#